data_96b4bd0320f07d8cc92d20c6da44b7de
#
_entry.id   96b4bd0320f07d8cc92d20c6da44b7de
#
_cell.length_a   1.000
_cell.length_b   1.000
_cell.length_c   1.000
_cell.angle_alpha   90.00
_cell.angle_beta   90.00
_cell.angle_gamma   90.00
#
_symmetry.space_group_name_H-M   'P 1'
#
loop_
_entity.id
_entity.type
_entity.pdbx_description
1 polymer ?
#
loop_
_entity_poly.entity_id
_entity_poly.type
_entity_poly.pdbx_seq_one_letter_code
_entity_poly.pdbx_strand_id
1 'polypeptide(L)'
;MYTDNRHNYKVIHDEKLDALDNLIESATSPLLVFYYFASDFDRIQKRYKNTLPVLDSKDRDVQRQIARWNNGEIPVLLAHPASVGHGLNLQSGPGHTIVWFSLPNWDNDKYQQANKRLHRSGQAHSVSVIHILAKDTIEEVMLYSLRGKEKVNASLMQFLDRTRRET
;
A
#
# COMPACT_ATOMS: atom_id res chain seq x y z
N MET A 1 -5.41 7.76 -13.82
CA MET A 1 -5.14 9.15 -14.19
C MET A 1 -6.43 9.95 -14.02
N TYR A 2 -6.42 11.05 -13.26
CA TYR A 2 -7.59 11.91 -13.13
C TYR A 2 -7.81 12.69 -14.42
N THR A 3 -9.05 12.79 -14.88
CA THR A 3 -9.39 13.40 -16.17
C THR A 3 -9.91 14.84 -16.04
N ASP A 4 -10.29 15.24 -14.83
CA ASP A 4 -10.74 16.61 -14.52
C ASP A 4 -10.59 16.97 -13.04
N ASN A 5 -10.92 18.22 -12.68
CA ASN A 5 -10.89 18.71 -11.30
C ASN A 5 -12.00 18.10 -10.37
N ARG A 6 -12.87 17.25 -10.91
CA ARG A 6 -13.91 16.54 -10.14
C ARG A 6 -13.49 15.16 -9.69
N HIS A 7 -12.18 14.84 -9.77
CA HIS A 7 -11.61 13.55 -9.40
C HIS A 7 -12.11 12.37 -10.24
N ASN A 8 -12.65 12.62 -11.44
CA ASN A 8 -12.95 11.56 -12.39
C ASN A 8 -11.64 10.94 -12.89
N TYR A 9 -11.58 9.62 -12.92
CA TYR A 9 -10.42 8.87 -13.42
C TYR A 9 -10.83 7.86 -14.46
N LYS A 10 -9.93 7.61 -15.42
CA LYS A 10 -10.08 6.56 -16.41
C LYS A 10 -9.29 5.34 -15.97
N VAL A 11 -9.97 4.20 -15.86
CA VAL A 11 -9.31 2.91 -15.68
C VAL A 11 -8.66 2.53 -17.00
N ILE A 12 -7.35 2.27 -16.99
CA ILE A 12 -6.59 1.88 -18.17
C ILE A 12 -6.48 0.35 -18.22
N HIS A 13 -6.19 -0.28 -17.08
CA HIS A 13 -6.04 -1.73 -16.94
C HIS A 13 -6.24 -2.16 -15.48
N ASP A 14 -6.48 -3.45 -15.26
CA ASP A 14 -6.72 -4.02 -13.91
C ASP A 14 -5.55 -4.89 -13.40
N GLU A 15 -4.41 -4.90 -14.08
CA GLU A 15 -3.24 -5.73 -13.76
C GLU A 15 -2.79 -5.61 -12.29
N LYS A 16 -2.87 -4.40 -11.69
CA LYS A 16 -2.55 -4.23 -10.27
C LYS A 16 -3.58 -4.93 -9.35
N LEU A 17 -4.85 -4.97 -9.75
CA LEU A 17 -5.88 -5.71 -9.02
C LEU A 17 -5.68 -7.21 -9.15
N ASP A 18 -5.33 -7.69 -10.35
CA ASP A 18 -5.04 -9.11 -10.57
C ASP A 18 -3.79 -9.55 -9.79
N ALA A 19 -2.78 -8.68 -9.68
CA ALA A 19 -1.62 -8.91 -8.83
C ALA A 19 -2.01 -8.95 -7.33
N LEU A 20 -2.94 -8.10 -6.90
CA LEU A 20 -3.45 -8.13 -5.53
C LEU A 20 -4.27 -9.41 -5.26
N ASP A 21 -5.11 -9.85 -6.21
CA ASP A 21 -5.84 -11.12 -6.11
C ASP A 21 -4.88 -12.29 -5.90
N ASN A 22 -3.82 -12.40 -6.73
CA ASN A 22 -2.80 -13.44 -6.61
C ASN A 22 -2.10 -13.43 -5.25
N LEU A 23 -1.79 -12.23 -4.71
CA LEU A 23 -1.20 -12.09 -3.38
C LEU A 23 -2.16 -12.54 -2.28
N ILE A 24 -3.43 -12.21 -2.36
CA ILE A 24 -4.45 -12.62 -1.39
C ILE A 24 -4.66 -14.14 -1.44
N GLU A 25 -4.75 -14.73 -2.63
CA GLU A 25 -4.92 -16.18 -2.81
C GLU A 25 -3.72 -16.99 -2.29
N SER A 26 -2.51 -16.46 -2.45
CA SER A 26 -1.27 -17.12 -2.00
C SER A 26 -0.88 -16.79 -0.55
N ALA A 27 -1.60 -15.90 0.12
CA ALA A 27 -1.24 -15.42 1.44
C ALA A 27 -1.37 -16.53 2.49
N THR A 28 -0.32 -16.70 3.28
CA THR A 28 -0.29 -17.62 4.44
C THR A 28 -0.50 -16.89 5.76
N SER A 29 -0.59 -15.56 5.74
CA SER A 29 -0.84 -14.68 6.89
C SER A 29 -1.67 -13.48 6.47
N PRO A 30 -2.33 -12.79 7.43
CA PRO A 30 -3.05 -11.57 7.13
C PRO A 30 -2.22 -10.51 6.42
N LEU A 31 -2.83 -9.83 5.44
CA LEU A 31 -2.21 -8.78 4.64
C LEU A 31 -2.67 -7.39 5.07
N LEU A 32 -1.73 -6.49 5.36
CA LEU A 32 -1.99 -5.06 5.52
C LEU A 32 -1.74 -4.37 4.18
N VAL A 33 -2.81 -3.93 3.52
CA VAL A 33 -2.76 -3.35 2.16
C VAL A 33 -2.88 -1.84 2.24
N PHE A 34 -1.81 -1.14 1.85
CA PHE A 34 -1.81 0.31 1.76
C PHE A 34 -2.22 0.79 0.36
N TYR A 35 -3.15 1.72 0.32
CA TYR A 35 -3.50 2.52 -0.85
C TYR A 35 -3.26 4.01 -0.56
N TYR A 36 -2.97 4.79 -1.58
CA TYR A 36 -2.71 6.23 -1.43
C TYR A 36 -3.74 7.10 -2.16
N PHE A 37 -4.17 6.69 -3.34
CA PHE A 37 -5.13 7.44 -4.15
C PHE A 37 -6.56 6.97 -3.88
N ALA A 38 -7.51 7.92 -3.84
CA ALA A 38 -8.94 7.60 -3.69
C ALA A 38 -9.44 6.70 -4.83
N SER A 39 -8.95 6.91 -6.06
CA SER A 39 -9.25 6.05 -7.21
C SER A 39 -8.84 4.60 -7.00
N ASP A 40 -7.73 4.35 -6.33
CA ASP A 40 -7.27 2.99 -6.04
C ASP A 40 -8.14 2.35 -4.96
N PHE A 41 -8.51 3.12 -3.95
CA PHE A 41 -9.46 2.68 -2.94
C PHE A 41 -10.79 2.24 -3.56
N ASP A 42 -11.38 3.09 -4.41
CA ASP A 42 -12.65 2.80 -5.08
C ASP A 42 -12.57 1.54 -5.95
N ARG A 43 -11.46 1.37 -6.68
CA ARG A 43 -11.22 0.18 -7.51
C ARG A 43 -11.09 -1.09 -6.68
N ILE A 44 -10.31 -1.05 -5.60
CA ILE A 44 -10.16 -2.18 -4.68
C ILE A 44 -11.53 -2.53 -4.08
N GLN A 45 -12.23 -1.57 -3.50
CA GLN A 45 -13.53 -1.82 -2.89
C GLN A 45 -14.55 -2.36 -3.88
N LYS A 46 -14.59 -1.84 -5.10
CA LYS A 46 -15.45 -2.36 -6.18
C LYS A 46 -15.11 -3.81 -6.54
N ARG A 47 -13.81 -4.16 -6.67
CA ARG A 47 -13.36 -5.53 -6.97
C ARG A 47 -13.82 -6.51 -5.92
N TYR A 48 -13.73 -6.14 -4.64
CA TYR A 48 -14.11 -6.98 -3.50
C TYR A 48 -15.51 -6.68 -2.95
N LYS A 49 -16.39 -6.03 -3.74
CA LYS A 49 -17.81 -5.76 -3.40
C LYS A 49 -17.99 -5.06 -2.05
N ASN A 50 -17.08 -4.16 -1.70
CA ASN A 50 -17.06 -3.42 -0.42
C ASN A 50 -17.01 -4.31 0.84
N THR A 51 -16.42 -5.49 0.73
CA THR A 51 -16.32 -6.43 1.86
C THR A 51 -15.02 -6.30 2.65
N LEU A 52 -13.99 -5.68 2.08
CA LEU A 52 -12.71 -5.52 2.77
C LEU A 52 -12.81 -4.45 3.86
N PRO A 53 -12.43 -4.76 5.10
CA PRO A 53 -12.38 -3.78 6.19
C PRO A 53 -11.31 -2.73 5.93
N VAL A 54 -11.63 -1.49 6.31
CA VAL A 54 -10.76 -0.32 6.15
C VAL A 54 -10.39 0.20 7.53
N LEU A 55 -9.10 0.37 7.79
CA LEU A 55 -8.62 0.94 9.03
C LEU A 55 -8.72 2.47 8.97
N ASP A 56 -9.60 3.05 9.78
CA ASP A 56 -9.69 4.48 10.00
C ASP A 56 -9.42 4.78 11.48
N SER A 57 -8.36 5.54 11.76
CA SER A 57 -7.99 5.92 13.13
C SER A 57 -9.04 6.82 13.83
N LYS A 58 -9.97 7.40 13.07
CA LYS A 58 -11.08 8.22 13.59
C LYS A 58 -12.34 7.42 13.89
N ASP A 59 -12.38 6.15 13.46
CA ASP A 59 -13.51 5.27 13.73
C ASP A 59 -13.61 4.99 15.23
N ARG A 60 -14.83 5.04 15.79
CA ARG A 60 -15.09 4.70 17.20
C ARG A 60 -14.75 3.24 17.53
N ASP A 61 -14.88 2.36 16.55
CA ASP A 61 -14.61 0.93 16.67
C ASP A 61 -13.18 0.53 16.28
N VAL A 62 -12.28 1.49 16.06
CA VAL A 62 -10.89 1.21 15.60
C VAL A 62 -10.16 0.22 16.52
N GLN A 63 -10.32 0.32 17.83
CA GLN A 63 -9.68 -0.58 18.80
C GLN A 63 -10.20 -2.02 18.67
N ARG A 64 -11.48 -2.18 18.41
CA ARG A 64 -12.09 -3.49 18.14
C ARG A 64 -11.58 -4.09 16.83
N GLN A 65 -11.44 -3.26 15.80
CA GLN A 65 -10.88 -3.69 14.51
C GLN A 65 -9.42 -4.12 14.67
N ILE A 66 -8.60 -3.37 15.42
CA ILE A 66 -7.21 -3.72 15.75
C ILE A 66 -7.14 -5.05 16.53
N ALA A 67 -8.01 -5.25 17.50
CA ALA A 67 -8.07 -6.50 18.25
C ALA A 67 -8.38 -7.70 17.33
N ARG A 68 -9.35 -7.57 16.44
CA ARG A 68 -9.70 -8.59 15.44
C ARG A 68 -8.55 -8.87 14.47
N TRP A 69 -7.84 -7.82 14.01
CA TRP A 69 -6.63 -7.97 13.21
C TRP A 69 -5.55 -8.77 13.97
N ASN A 70 -5.25 -8.38 15.18
CA ASN A 70 -4.24 -9.05 16.02
C ASN A 70 -4.62 -10.48 16.40
N ASN A 71 -5.92 -10.82 16.43
CA ASN A 71 -6.41 -12.19 16.59
C ASN A 71 -6.39 -13.01 15.29
N GLY A 72 -6.01 -12.40 14.13
CA GLY A 72 -6.00 -13.08 12.84
C GLY A 72 -7.37 -13.27 12.20
N GLU A 73 -8.41 -12.59 12.70
CA GLU A 73 -9.79 -12.68 12.20
C GLU A 73 -10.02 -11.88 10.90
N ILE A 74 -9.10 -10.95 10.58
CA ILE A 74 -9.15 -10.11 9.37
C ILE A 74 -8.03 -10.56 8.44
N PRO A 75 -8.34 -11.26 7.35
CA PRO A 75 -7.32 -11.74 6.42
C PRO A 75 -6.70 -10.64 5.56
N VAL A 76 -7.48 -9.60 5.24
CA VAL A 76 -7.02 -8.44 4.48
C VAL A 76 -7.55 -7.17 5.12
N LEU A 77 -6.66 -6.27 5.51
CA LEU A 77 -6.99 -4.98 6.09
C LEU A 77 -6.48 -3.86 5.18
N LEU A 78 -7.39 -3.03 4.67
CA LEU A 78 -7.03 -1.85 3.89
C LEU A 78 -6.70 -0.68 4.82
N ALA A 79 -5.69 0.11 4.46
CA ALA A 79 -5.36 1.32 5.20
C ALA A 79 -4.80 2.41 4.28
N HIS A 80 -5.17 3.65 4.54
CA HIS A 80 -4.45 4.80 4.00
C HIS A 80 -3.26 5.13 4.92
N PRO A 81 -2.06 5.46 4.42
CA PRO A 81 -0.89 5.74 5.28
C PRO A 81 -1.14 6.82 6.33
N ALA A 82 -1.97 7.83 6.02
CA ALA A 82 -2.34 8.87 6.98
C ALA A 82 -3.30 8.37 8.09
N SER A 83 -4.05 7.30 7.85
CA SER A 83 -4.99 6.73 8.84
C SER A 83 -4.30 5.82 9.85
N VAL A 84 -3.06 5.41 9.60
CA VAL A 84 -2.27 4.59 10.54
C VAL A 84 -1.41 5.46 11.47
N GLY A 85 -1.91 6.64 11.84
CA GLY A 85 -1.25 7.59 12.73
C GLY A 85 -0.79 7.00 14.07
N HIS A 86 -0.35 7.84 14.99
CA HIS A 86 0.24 7.41 16.27
C HIS A 86 -0.70 6.53 17.08
N GLY A 87 -0.16 5.50 17.73
CA GLY A 87 -0.89 4.70 18.74
C GLY A 87 -1.57 3.42 18.23
N LEU A 88 -1.56 3.11 16.95
CA LEU A 88 -2.15 1.86 16.43
C LEU A 88 -1.12 0.72 16.51
N ASN A 89 -1.43 -0.31 17.27
CA ASN A 89 -0.57 -1.49 17.48
C ASN A 89 -1.06 -2.66 16.62
N LEU A 90 -0.53 -2.79 15.40
CA LEU A 90 -0.90 -3.85 14.46
C LEU A 90 0.08 -5.04 14.48
N GLN A 91 1.19 -4.92 15.20
CA GLN A 91 2.29 -5.90 15.21
C GLN A 91 2.08 -7.09 16.15
N SER A 92 1.04 -7.08 17.01
CA SER A 92 0.87 -8.09 18.05
C SER A 92 0.24 -9.39 17.54
N GLY A 93 -0.22 -9.43 16.30
CA GLY A 93 -0.91 -10.57 15.70
C GLY A 93 -0.09 -11.31 14.64
N PRO A 94 -0.71 -12.27 13.95
CA PRO A 94 -0.06 -13.09 12.92
C PRO A 94 0.24 -12.31 11.64
N GLY A 95 -0.33 -11.12 11.45
CA GLY A 95 -0.11 -10.30 10.27
C GLY A 95 1.32 -9.75 10.23
N HIS A 96 2.09 -10.14 9.20
CA HIS A 96 3.48 -9.72 9.03
C HIS A 96 3.81 -9.37 7.57
N THR A 97 2.80 -9.21 6.72
CA THR A 97 2.99 -8.82 5.32
C THR A 97 2.29 -7.49 5.03
N ILE A 98 3.06 -6.54 4.52
CA ILE A 98 2.59 -5.25 4.03
C ILE A 98 2.57 -5.30 2.51
N VAL A 99 1.46 -4.87 1.91
CA VAL A 99 1.31 -4.72 0.47
C VAL A 99 1.05 -3.25 0.15
N TRP A 100 1.93 -2.62 -0.60
CA TRP A 100 1.70 -1.29 -1.16
C TRP A 100 1.04 -1.42 -2.53
N PHE A 101 -0.26 -1.17 -2.58
CA PHE A 101 -1.01 -1.11 -3.84
C PHE A 101 -0.69 0.18 -4.61
N SER A 102 -0.54 1.29 -3.90
CA SER A 102 -0.01 2.54 -4.43
C SER A 102 0.92 3.23 -3.42
N LEU A 103 1.97 3.87 -3.92
CA LEU A 103 2.98 4.51 -3.10
C LEU A 103 2.54 5.92 -2.66
N PRO A 104 3.01 6.42 -1.50
CA PRO A 104 2.65 7.74 -0.97
C PRO A 104 3.41 8.89 -1.66
N ASN A 105 3.38 8.93 -3.00
CA ASN A 105 4.18 9.87 -3.77
C ASN A 105 5.66 9.83 -3.34
N TRP A 106 6.25 11.00 -3.09
CA TRP A 106 7.64 11.17 -2.64
C TRP A 106 7.75 11.31 -1.11
N ASP A 107 6.67 10.99 -0.36
CA ASP A 107 6.60 11.16 1.09
C ASP A 107 7.22 9.97 1.82
N ASN A 108 8.54 10.03 1.99
CA ASN A 108 9.29 9.00 2.69
C ASN A 108 8.87 8.84 4.15
N ASP A 109 8.48 9.92 4.82
CA ASP A 109 8.10 9.85 6.23
C ASP A 109 6.81 9.05 6.40
N LYS A 110 5.79 9.28 5.55
CA LYS A 110 4.57 8.47 5.54
C LYS A 110 4.87 7.01 5.21
N TYR A 111 5.73 6.76 4.22
CA TYR A 111 6.12 5.41 3.86
C TYR A 111 6.77 4.66 5.03
N GLN A 112 7.76 5.28 5.67
CA GLN A 112 8.45 4.68 6.82
C GLN A 112 7.54 4.50 8.03
N GLN A 113 6.70 5.49 8.35
CA GLN A 113 5.76 5.41 9.45
C GLN A 113 4.73 4.29 9.24
N ALA A 114 4.20 4.13 8.04
CA ALA A 114 3.27 3.07 7.71
C ALA A 114 3.92 1.68 7.88
N ASN A 115 5.12 1.49 7.34
CA ASN A 115 5.85 0.22 7.48
C ASN A 115 6.14 -0.12 8.96
N LYS A 116 6.45 0.88 9.78
CA LYS A 116 6.69 0.72 11.22
C LYS A 116 5.45 0.27 12.02
N ARG A 117 4.26 0.18 11.41
CA ARG A 117 3.06 -0.36 12.11
C ARG A 117 3.13 -1.86 12.30
N LEU A 118 3.79 -2.59 11.41
CA LEU A 118 4.11 -4.00 11.57
C LEU A 118 5.59 -4.22 11.92
N HIS A 119 6.49 -3.46 11.29
CA HIS A 119 7.93 -3.60 11.49
C HIS A 119 8.40 -2.82 12.73
N ARG A 120 8.08 -3.32 13.92
CA ARG A 120 8.49 -2.71 15.19
C ARG A 120 8.69 -3.77 16.28
N SER A 121 9.26 -3.34 17.41
CA SER A 121 9.44 -4.18 18.60
C SER A 121 8.13 -4.85 19.03
N GLY A 122 8.19 -6.15 19.32
CA GLY A 122 7.02 -6.97 19.65
C GLY A 122 6.44 -7.75 18.47
N GLN A 123 6.92 -7.57 17.24
CA GLN A 123 6.57 -8.43 16.12
C GLN A 123 7.33 -9.77 16.21
N ALA A 124 6.59 -10.88 16.22
CA ALA A 124 7.16 -12.22 16.34
C ALA A 124 7.72 -12.79 15.02
N HIS A 125 7.35 -12.20 13.89
CA HIS A 125 7.69 -12.68 12.55
C HIS A 125 8.52 -11.67 11.77
N SER A 126 9.29 -12.14 10.79
CA SER A 126 9.94 -11.26 9.82
C SER A 126 8.90 -10.57 8.95
N VAL A 127 8.92 -9.24 8.91
CA VAL A 127 7.97 -8.46 8.12
C VAL A 127 8.40 -8.41 6.65
N SER A 128 7.51 -8.84 5.77
CA SER A 128 7.65 -8.70 4.32
C SER A 128 6.95 -7.44 3.82
N VAL A 129 7.61 -6.68 2.95
CA VAL A 129 7.03 -5.49 2.30
C VAL A 129 7.03 -5.70 0.79
N ILE A 130 5.84 -5.83 0.23
CA ILE A 130 5.59 -6.08 -1.20
C ILE A 130 5.06 -4.80 -1.83
N HIS A 131 5.51 -4.50 -3.05
CA HIS A 131 5.07 -3.33 -3.81
C HIS A 131 4.48 -3.79 -5.14
N ILE A 132 3.23 -3.42 -5.41
CA ILE A 132 2.59 -3.64 -6.71
C ILE A 132 2.85 -2.40 -7.55
N LEU A 133 3.78 -2.51 -8.50
CA LEU A 133 4.21 -1.41 -9.35
C LEU A 133 3.80 -1.66 -10.80
N ALA A 134 3.44 -0.60 -11.51
CA ALA A 134 3.34 -0.65 -12.95
C ALA A 134 4.77 -0.57 -13.54
N LYS A 135 5.11 -1.55 -14.38
CA LYS A 135 6.43 -1.63 -15.02
C LYS A 135 6.65 -0.45 -15.94
N ASP A 136 7.89 0.03 -16.00
CA ASP A 136 8.34 1.14 -16.86
C ASP A 136 7.58 2.46 -16.59
N THR A 137 7.19 2.69 -15.32
CA THR A 137 6.50 3.90 -14.88
C THR A 137 7.27 4.67 -13.83
N ILE A 138 6.79 5.86 -13.51
CA ILE A 138 7.32 6.70 -12.43
C ILE A 138 7.25 6.03 -11.05
N GLU A 139 6.41 5.00 -10.87
CA GLU A 139 6.30 4.27 -9.60
C GLU A 139 7.61 3.56 -9.22
N GLU A 140 8.36 3.06 -10.21
CA GLU A 140 9.68 2.45 -9.96
C GLU A 140 10.67 3.48 -9.40
N VAL A 141 10.73 4.67 -10.02
CA VAL A 141 11.59 5.77 -9.56
C VAL A 141 11.17 6.24 -8.17
N MET A 142 9.87 6.33 -7.93
CA MET A 142 9.30 6.68 -6.63
C MET A 142 9.70 5.70 -5.54
N LEU A 143 9.62 4.39 -5.82
CA LEU A 143 10.06 3.36 -4.86
C LEU A 143 11.55 3.48 -4.53
N TYR A 144 12.41 3.71 -5.52
CA TYR A 144 13.84 3.92 -5.26
C TYR A 144 14.07 5.14 -4.36
N SER A 145 13.33 6.24 -4.58
CA SER A 145 13.40 7.43 -3.73
C SER A 145 12.99 7.13 -2.29
N LEU A 146 11.92 6.35 -2.09
CA LEU A 146 11.42 5.98 -0.77
C LEU A 146 12.34 5.02 -0.01
N ARG A 147 13.18 4.25 -0.73
CA ARG A 147 14.15 3.31 -0.14
C ARG A 147 15.50 3.93 0.21
N GLY A 148 15.80 5.14 -0.26
CA GLY A 148 17.05 5.84 0.05
C GLY A 148 17.49 6.81 -1.04
N LYS A 149 17.87 8.00 -0.64
CA LYS A 149 18.15 9.14 -1.53
C LYS A 149 19.35 8.95 -2.49
N GLU A 150 20.27 8.04 -2.23
CA GLU A 150 21.52 7.91 -3.02
C GLU A 150 21.33 7.32 -4.42
N LYS A 151 20.22 6.61 -4.68
CA LYS A 151 19.94 5.97 -5.99
C LYS A 151 18.95 6.73 -6.88
N VAL A 152 18.36 7.83 -6.39
CA VAL A 152 17.30 8.55 -7.09
C VAL A 152 17.78 9.14 -8.41
N ASN A 153 18.96 9.76 -8.42
CA ASN A 153 19.49 10.42 -9.62
C ASN A 153 19.75 9.42 -10.77
N ALA A 154 20.34 8.26 -10.46
CA ALA A 154 20.61 7.24 -11.48
C ALA A 154 19.31 6.66 -12.05
N SER A 155 18.33 6.36 -11.20
CA SER A 155 17.05 5.78 -11.61
C SER A 155 16.18 6.79 -12.37
N LEU A 156 16.18 8.06 -11.94
CA LEU A 156 15.50 9.13 -12.65
C LEU A 156 16.11 9.35 -14.06
N MET A 157 17.43 9.34 -14.15
CA MET A 157 18.13 9.47 -15.45
C MET A 157 17.83 8.30 -16.38
N GLN A 158 17.81 7.06 -15.86
CA GLN A 158 17.42 5.89 -16.63
C GLN A 158 15.96 5.96 -17.14
N PHE A 159 15.05 6.43 -16.30
CA PHE A 159 13.64 6.64 -16.68
C PHE A 159 13.53 7.68 -17.78
N LEU A 160 14.18 8.83 -17.65
CA LEU A 160 14.18 9.89 -18.66
C LEU A 160 14.81 9.45 -19.98
N ASP A 161 15.89 8.67 -19.94
CA ASP A 161 16.54 8.12 -21.13
C ASP A 161 15.66 7.11 -21.88
N ARG A 162 14.89 6.28 -21.18
CA ARG A 162 13.91 5.36 -21.79
C ARG A 162 12.79 6.14 -22.47
N THR A 163 12.20 7.10 -21.78
CA THR A 163 11.10 7.93 -22.33
C THR A 163 11.54 8.74 -23.57
N ARG A 164 12.82 9.12 -23.65
CA ARG A 164 13.39 9.80 -24.84
C ARG A 164 13.60 8.88 -26.04
N ARG A 165 13.79 7.57 -25.82
CA ARG A 165 14.01 6.61 -26.92
C ARG A 165 12.72 6.09 -27.55
N GLU A 166 11.59 6.30 -26.86
CA GLU A 166 10.25 5.86 -27.28
C GLU A 166 9.45 6.99 -27.98
N THR A 167 10.01 8.21 -28.07
CA THR A 167 9.47 9.36 -28.82
C THR A 167 10.29 9.64 -30.04
#